data_cd14c52a9da1d5ef2fa31269d52e8e7c
#
_entry.id   cd14c52a9da1d5ef2fa31269d52e8e7c
#
_cell.length_a   1.000
_cell.length_b   1.000
_cell.length_c   1.000
_cell.angle_alpha   90.00
_cell.angle_beta   90.00
_cell.angle_gamma   90.00
#
_symmetry.space_group_name_H-M   'P 1'
#
loop_
_entity.id
_entity.type
_entity.pdbx_description
1 polymer ?
#
loop_
_entity_poly.entity_id
_entity_poly.type
_entity_poly.pdbx_seq_one_letter_code
_entity_poly.pdbx_strand_id
1 'polypeptide(L)'
;MLDPLGKFLTSLFGVLPKLYSLYRDNKQEDKIVELFESYFILMSLTLTADGIITLARGRDVIKFSELTDKELEAHYSHVQSYLTLQFQRLKRLGDIFMSNPTIDLLDSKIKLDLQSAIGDKEKGLYTLGVGLFFNQIFGNAKKENEPEKEFKVRIVKEKYDFAASVTKADSIEVSEQAEIIDKLKGLSEQYRSLLDSLVEPKYKILLAKRAKELSDTYSVRI
;
A
#
# COMPACT_ATOMS: atom_id res chain seq x y z
N MET A 1 -7.32 -6.09 4.41
CA MET A 1 -6.14 -5.20 4.27
C MET A 1 -6.31 -3.88 5.03
N LEU A 2 -7.42 -3.17 4.90
CA LEU A 2 -7.62 -1.83 5.47
C LEU A 2 -7.69 -1.82 7.01
N ASP A 3 -8.42 -2.74 7.64
CA ASP A 3 -8.53 -2.84 9.11
C ASP A 3 -7.18 -3.04 9.83
N PRO A 4 -6.30 -3.95 9.37
CA PRO A 4 -4.97 -4.09 9.96
C PRO A 4 -4.12 -2.82 9.85
N LEU A 5 -4.26 -2.06 8.75
CA LEU A 5 -3.54 -0.80 8.58
C LEU A 5 -4.01 0.25 9.61
N GLY A 6 -5.31 0.32 9.89
CA GLY A 6 -5.87 1.20 10.93
C GLY A 6 -5.38 0.83 12.33
N LYS A 7 -5.29 -0.46 12.67
CA LYS A 7 -4.72 -0.94 13.94
C LYS A 7 -3.25 -0.56 14.06
N PHE A 8 -2.47 -0.78 13.01
CA PHE A 8 -1.07 -0.39 12.98
C PHE A 8 -0.87 1.12 13.22
N LEU A 9 -1.63 1.98 12.53
CA LEU A 9 -1.59 3.43 12.73
C LEU A 9 -1.91 3.81 14.19
N THR A 10 -2.94 3.21 14.77
CA THR A 10 -3.31 3.48 16.17
C THR A 10 -2.20 3.07 17.14
N SER A 11 -1.54 1.94 16.89
CA SER A 11 -0.41 1.48 17.71
C SER A 11 0.80 2.40 17.60
N LEU A 12 1.06 2.98 16.41
CA LEU A 12 2.15 3.94 16.22
C LEU A 12 1.99 5.21 17.05
N PHE A 13 0.77 5.71 17.28
CA PHE A 13 0.57 6.92 18.09
C PHE A 13 1.18 6.82 19.49
N GLY A 14 1.12 5.64 20.12
CA GLY A 14 1.66 5.41 21.46
C GLY A 14 3.19 5.43 21.53
N VAL A 15 3.88 5.08 20.45
CA VAL A 15 5.36 4.96 20.44
C VAL A 15 6.06 6.07 19.68
N LEU A 16 5.36 6.79 18.82
CA LEU A 16 5.94 7.83 17.98
C LEU A 16 6.73 8.89 18.76
N PRO A 17 6.23 9.44 19.90
CA PRO A 17 7.01 10.39 20.69
C PRO A 17 8.33 9.81 21.22
N LYS A 18 8.32 8.54 21.63
CA LYS A 18 9.52 7.84 22.14
C LYS A 18 10.52 7.58 21.02
N LEU A 19 10.06 7.13 19.86
CA LEU A 19 10.90 6.93 18.67
C LEU A 19 11.55 8.23 18.23
N TYR A 20 10.76 9.30 18.11
CA TYR A 20 11.27 10.61 17.74
C TYR A 20 12.33 11.11 18.72
N SER A 21 12.05 11.07 20.04
CA SER A 21 13.01 11.49 21.06
C SER A 21 14.32 10.71 20.95
N LEU A 22 14.24 9.39 20.79
CA LEU A 22 15.41 8.52 20.68
C LEU A 22 16.23 8.81 19.42
N TYR A 23 15.60 9.04 18.27
CA TYR A 23 16.31 9.40 17.04
C TYR A 23 16.95 10.80 17.12
N ARG A 24 16.25 11.75 17.73
CA ARG A 24 16.78 13.09 17.98
C ARG A 24 18.01 13.05 18.90
N ASP A 25 17.92 12.35 20.04
CA ASP A 25 18.96 12.29 21.04
C ASP A 25 20.21 11.57 20.52
N ASN A 26 20.05 10.61 19.62
CA ASN A 26 21.13 9.91 18.93
C ASN A 26 21.54 10.56 17.59
N LYS A 27 21.02 11.75 17.26
CA LYS A 27 21.31 12.51 16.02
C LYS A 27 21.07 11.70 14.73
N GLN A 28 20.04 10.85 14.74
CA GLN A 28 19.67 9.99 13.60
C GLN A 28 18.66 10.73 12.68
N GLU A 29 19.15 11.75 11.96
CA GLU A 29 18.30 12.59 11.11
C GLU A 29 17.59 11.80 10.02
N ASP A 30 18.26 10.81 9.41
CA ASP A 30 17.64 9.95 8.37
C ASP A 30 16.44 9.17 8.94
N LYS A 31 16.52 8.72 10.20
CA LYS A 31 15.41 8.03 10.86
C LYS A 31 14.23 8.96 11.15
N ILE A 32 14.50 10.23 11.46
CA ILE A 32 13.45 11.25 11.59
C ILE A 32 12.77 11.45 10.23
N VAL A 33 13.53 11.54 9.13
CA VAL A 33 12.98 11.65 7.78
C VAL A 33 12.14 10.42 7.43
N GLU A 34 12.56 9.20 7.78
CA GLU A 34 11.80 7.96 7.57
C GLU A 34 10.44 7.96 8.30
N LEU A 35 10.35 8.55 9.50
CA LEU A 35 9.06 8.70 10.19
C LEU A 35 8.09 9.59 9.39
N PHE A 36 8.60 10.66 8.75
CA PHE A 36 7.77 11.49 7.87
C PHE A 36 7.46 10.81 6.54
N GLU A 37 8.42 10.10 5.97
CA GLU A 37 8.19 9.29 4.77
C GLU A 37 7.03 8.32 4.98
N SER A 38 6.95 7.69 6.16
CA SER A 38 5.87 6.75 6.46
C SER A 38 4.47 7.36 6.39
N TYR A 39 4.30 8.66 6.67
CA TYR A 39 3.03 9.35 6.45
C TYR A 39 2.61 9.33 4.97
N PHE A 40 3.53 9.70 4.07
CA PHE A 40 3.23 9.69 2.63
C PHE A 40 2.96 8.28 2.11
N ILE A 41 3.68 7.28 2.63
CA ILE A 41 3.44 5.87 2.31
C ILE A 41 2.03 5.47 2.75
N LEU A 42 1.63 5.78 3.98
CA LEU A 42 0.32 5.43 4.53
C LEU A 42 -0.83 6.07 3.75
N MET A 43 -0.71 7.37 3.41
CA MET A 43 -1.68 8.05 2.54
C MET A 43 -1.76 7.38 1.18
N SER A 44 -0.62 7.08 0.58
CA SER A 44 -0.56 6.44 -0.72
C SER A 44 -1.11 5.01 -0.70
N LEU A 45 -0.82 4.22 0.35
CA LEU A 45 -1.41 2.89 0.56
C LEU A 45 -2.94 2.95 0.63
N THR A 46 -3.48 3.96 1.32
CA THR A 46 -4.93 4.16 1.44
C THR A 46 -5.55 4.46 0.07
N LEU A 47 -4.95 5.38 -0.69
CA LEU A 47 -5.46 5.76 -2.02
C LEU A 47 -5.33 4.62 -3.04
N THR A 48 -4.21 3.88 -3.02
CA THR A 48 -4.04 2.73 -3.92
C THR A 48 -4.97 1.58 -3.56
N ALA A 49 -5.23 1.34 -2.28
CA ALA A 49 -6.19 0.32 -1.85
C ALA A 49 -7.61 0.66 -2.32
N ASP A 50 -8.03 1.93 -2.21
CA ASP A 50 -9.30 2.41 -2.73
C ASP A 50 -9.40 2.20 -4.25
N GLY A 51 -8.37 2.59 -4.99
CA GLY A 51 -8.30 2.38 -6.44
C GLY A 51 -8.38 0.90 -6.83
N ILE A 52 -7.67 0.00 -6.13
CA ILE A 52 -7.72 -1.45 -6.39
C ILE A 52 -9.13 -2.01 -6.15
N ILE A 53 -9.78 -1.63 -5.04
CA ILE A 53 -11.14 -2.10 -4.73
C ILE A 53 -12.12 -1.59 -5.80
N THR A 54 -12.02 -0.33 -6.18
CA THR A 54 -12.88 0.29 -7.20
C THR A 54 -12.72 -0.41 -8.55
N LEU A 55 -11.49 -0.66 -8.97
CA LEU A 55 -11.19 -1.41 -10.21
C LEU A 55 -11.75 -2.84 -10.13
N ALA A 56 -11.48 -3.55 -9.03
CA ALA A 56 -11.92 -4.92 -8.86
C ALA A 56 -13.45 -5.06 -8.93
N ARG A 57 -14.19 -4.13 -8.35
CA ARG A 57 -15.66 -4.09 -8.45
C ARG A 57 -16.16 -3.78 -9.85
N GLY A 58 -15.43 -2.95 -10.59
CA GLY A 58 -15.77 -2.60 -11.97
C GLY A 58 -15.67 -3.77 -12.94
N ARG A 59 -15.02 -4.89 -12.60
CA ARG A 59 -14.76 -6.00 -13.51
C ARG A 59 -16.03 -6.65 -14.09
N ASP A 60 -17.09 -6.72 -13.30
CA ASP A 60 -18.32 -7.42 -13.69
C ASP A 60 -19.14 -6.64 -14.75
N VAL A 61 -18.91 -5.33 -14.87
CA VAL A 61 -19.55 -4.49 -15.90
C VAL A 61 -18.70 -4.36 -17.17
N ILE A 62 -17.44 -4.79 -17.13
CA ILE A 62 -16.53 -4.70 -18.27
C ILE A 62 -16.71 -5.92 -19.17
N LYS A 63 -17.12 -5.68 -20.41
CA LYS A 63 -17.22 -6.73 -21.43
C LYS A 63 -15.86 -6.94 -22.11
N PHE A 64 -14.92 -7.58 -21.41
CA PHE A 64 -13.54 -7.78 -21.87
C PHE A 64 -13.43 -8.41 -23.27
N SER A 65 -14.36 -9.27 -23.67
CA SER A 65 -14.39 -9.90 -24.99
C SER A 65 -14.68 -8.91 -26.14
N GLU A 66 -15.32 -7.78 -25.82
CA GLU A 66 -15.66 -6.74 -26.81
C GLU A 66 -14.55 -5.69 -26.96
N LEU A 67 -13.58 -5.65 -26.02
CA LEU A 67 -12.47 -4.68 -26.03
C LEU A 67 -11.49 -4.97 -27.15
N THR A 68 -10.86 -3.92 -27.65
CA THR A 68 -9.71 -3.99 -28.55
C THR A 68 -8.46 -4.44 -27.80
N ASP A 69 -7.44 -4.89 -28.51
CA ASP A 69 -6.16 -5.27 -27.92
C ASP A 69 -5.51 -4.14 -27.11
N LYS A 70 -5.61 -2.91 -27.60
CA LYS A 70 -5.08 -1.71 -26.93
C LYS A 70 -5.81 -1.41 -25.61
N GLU A 71 -7.14 -1.58 -25.60
CA GLU A 71 -7.94 -1.40 -24.38
C GLU A 71 -7.64 -2.50 -23.35
N LEU A 72 -7.51 -3.76 -23.80
CA LEU A 72 -7.10 -4.87 -22.93
C LEU A 72 -5.74 -4.61 -22.30
N GLU A 73 -4.77 -4.13 -23.07
CA GLU A 73 -3.44 -3.78 -22.57
C GLU A 73 -3.49 -2.61 -21.58
N ALA A 74 -4.33 -1.60 -21.83
CA ALA A 74 -4.54 -0.50 -20.90
C ALA A 74 -5.14 -0.98 -19.57
N HIS A 75 -6.17 -1.82 -19.62
CA HIS A 75 -6.77 -2.43 -18.42
C HIS A 75 -5.76 -3.26 -17.62
N TYR A 76 -5.00 -4.13 -18.30
CA TYR A 76 -3.94 -4.92 -17.66
C TYR A 76 -2.91 -4.03 -16.95
N SER A 77 -2.37 -3.05 -17.67
CA SER A 77 -1.34 -2.14 -17.17
C SER A 77 -1.84 -1.33 -15.98
N HIS A 78 -3.09 -0.90 -16.01
CA HIS A 78 -3.71 -0.13 -14.94
C HIS A 78 -3.78 -0.93 -13.63
N VAL A 79 -4.38 -2.14 -13.67
CA VAL A 79 -4.46 -3.00 -12.47
C VAL A 79 -3.07 -3.40 -11.98
N GLN A 80 -2.18 -3.77 -12.91
CA GLN A 80 -0.81 -4.14 -12.58
C GLN A 80 -0.07 -3.00 -11.87
N SER A 81 -0.23 -1.76 -12.33
CA SER A 81 0.40 -0.58 -11.72
C SER A 81 -0.06 -0.38 -10.27
N TYR A 82 -1.35 -0.43 -10.01
CA TYR A 82 -1.89 -0.29 -8.64
C TYR A 82 -1.36 -1.38 -7.70
N LEU A 83 -1.39 -2.65 -8.13
CA LEU A 83 -0.89 -3.77 -7.34
C LEU A 83 0.61 -3.64 -7.05
N THR A 84 1.39 -3.24 -8.06
CA THR A 84 2.83 -3.01 -7.91
C THR A 84 3.14 -1.88 -6.93
N LEU A 85 2.42 -0.75 -7.05
CA LEU A 85 2.56 0.37 -6.14
C LEU A 85 2.21 -0.03 -4.70
N GLN A 86 1.12 -0.77 -4.51
CA GLN A 86 0.71 -1.25 -3.19
C GLN A 86 1.80 -2.15 -2.56
N PHE A 87 2.34 -3.08 -3.34
CA PHE A 87 3.42 -3.95 -2.90
C PHE A 87 4.68 -3.19 -2.49
N GLN A 88 5.16 -2.27 -3.36
CA GLN A 88 6.37 -1.49 -3.09
C GLN A 88 6.24 -0.64 -1.82
N ARG A 89 5.07 -0.03 -1.60
CA ARG A 89 4.82 0.81 -0.43
C ARG A 89 4.69 0.02 0.85
N LEU A 90 4.01 -1.13 0.82
CA LEU A 90 3.97 -2.04 1.96
C LEU A 90 5.37 -2.55 2.31
N LYS A 91 6.18 -2.91 1.31
CA LYS A 91 7.56 -3.30 1.51
C LYS A 91 8.37 -2.18 2.18
N ARG A 92 8.29 -0.95 1.66
CA ARG A 92 9.01 0.19 2.23
C ARG A 92 8.57 0.50 3.67
N LEU A 93 7.27 0.41 3.96
CA LEU A 93 6.77 0.53 5.34
C LEU A 93 7.36 -0.55 6.25
N GLY A 94 7.46 -1.78 5.75
CA GLY A 94 8.15 -2.88 6.43
C GLY A 94 9.61 -2.56 6.71
N ASP A 95 10.34 -2.02 5.72
CA ASP A 95 11.75 -1.66 5.87
C ASP A 95 11.95 -0.58 6.95
N ILE A 96 11.05 0.41 7.03
CA ILE A 96 11.12 1.48 8.05
C ILE A 96 10.89 0.92 9.47
N PHE A 97 9.89 0.07 9.65
CA PHE A 97 9.44 -0.32 10.99
C PHE A 97 9.87 -1.72 11.42
N MET A 98 9.86 -2.72 10.53
CA MET A 98 10.18 -4.11 10.91
C MET A 98 11.68 -4.38 11.03
N SER A 99 12.50 -3.69 10.24
CA SER A 99 13.95 -3.83 10.29
C SER A 99 14.60 -3.00 11.40
N ASN A 100 13.81 -2.31 12.21
CA ASN A 100 14.29 -1.40 13.22
C ASN A 100 14.29 -2.05 14.61
N PRO A 101 15.47 -2.42 15.16
CA PRO A 101 15.57 -3.06 16.47
C PRO A 101 15.05 -2.19 17.62
N THR A 102 15.03 -0.88 17.45
CA THR A 102 14.52 0.06 18.45
C THR A 102 13.02 -0.13 18.70
N ILE A 103 12.26 -0.50 17.67
CA ILE A 103 10.83 -0.74 17.80
C ILE A 103 10.56 -1.99 18.63
N ASP A 104 11.37 -3.03 18.48
CA ASP A 104 11.27 -4.26 19.30
C ASP A 104 11.48 -3.97 20.79
N LEU A 105 12.36 -3.01 21.10
CA LEU A 105 12.63 -2.62 22.49
C LEU A 105 11.53 -1.73 23.09
N LEU A 106 10.83 -0.96 22.25
CA LEU A 106 9.81 -0.02 22.71
C LEU A 106 8.43 -0.68 22.85
N ASP A 107 8.01 -1.43 21.85
CA ASP A 107 6.73 -2.14 21.84
C ASP A 107 6.68 -3.22 20.74
N SER A 108 6.81 -4.47 21.14
CA SER A 108 6.71 -5.62 20.23
C SER A 108 5.33 -5.76 19.56
N LYS A 109 4.29 -5.17 20.13
CA LYS A 109 2.93 -5.19 19.58
C LYS A 109 2.87 -4.44 18.23
N ILE A 110 3.60 -3.33 18.09
CA ILE A 110 3.65 -2.59 16.81
C ILE A 110 4.12 -3.48 15.68
N LYS A 111 5.14 -4.30 15.94
CA LYS A 111 5.64 -5.23 14.95
C LYS A 111 4.60 -6.27 14.55
N LEU A 112 3.82 -6.77 15.51
CA LEU A 112 2.71 -7.69 15.26
C LEU A 112 1.57 -7.01 14.49
N ASP A 113 1.21 -5.78 14.84
CA ASP A 113 0.19 -5.00 14.14
C ASP A 113 0.63 -4.68 12.71
N LEU A 114 1.90 -4.33 12.51
CA LEU A 114 2.48 -4.12 11.19
C LEU A 114 2.55 -5.43 10.39
N GLN A 115 2.98 -6.53 11.00
CA GLN A 115 2.94 -7.85 10.37
C GLN A 115 1.54 -8.23 9.94
N SER A 116 0.54 -7.94 10.76
CA SER A 116 -0.87 -8.17 10.43
C SER A 116 -1.33 -7.28 9.27
N ALA A 117 -0.84 -6.04 9.15
CA ALA A 117 -1.17 -5.10 8.08
C ALA A 117 -0.48 -5.44 6.75
N ILE A 118 0.81 -5.78 6.82
CA ILE A 118 1.61 -6.21 5.68
C ILE A 118 1.19 -7.62 5.25
N GLY A 119 0.62 -8.37 6.17
CA GLY A 119 0.33 -9.77 6.06
C GLY A 119 1.50 -10.61 6.56
N ASP A 120 1.16 -11.71 7.19
CA ASP A 120 2.10 -12.76 7.52
C ASP A 120 2.85 -13.17 6.24
N LYS A 121 4.09 -13.66 6.35
CA LYS A 121 4.90 -14.14 5.21
C LYS A 121 4.10 -15.03 4.24
N GLU A 122 3.02 -15.62 4.74
CA GLU A 122 2.15 -16.53 4.00
C GLU A 122 0.90 -15.87 3.38
N LYS A 123 0.44 -14.68 3.81
CA LYS A 123 -0.91 -14.17 3.43
C LYS A 123 -1.00 -12.72 2.95
N GLY A 124 0.04 -11.93 3.01
CA GLY A 124 -0.04 -10.50 2.68
C GLY A 124 0.94 -10.08 1.60
N LEU A 125 2.06 -9.51 2.01
CA LEU A 125 3.10 -9.02 1.09
C LEU A 125 3.65 -10.16 0.20
N TYR A 126 3.79 -11.35 0.78
CA TYR A 126 4.21 -12.54 0.05
C TYR A 126 3.17 -12.93 -1.01
N THR A 127 1.88 -12.94 -0.66
CA THR A 127 0.80 -13.26 -1.60
C THR A 127 0.71 -12.24 -2.73
N LEU A 128 0.86 -10.93 -2.43
CA LEU A 128 0.93 -9.87 -3.46
C LEU A 128 2.18 -10.05 -4.34
N GLY A 129 3.34 -10.26 -3.74
CA GLY A 129 4.59 -10.46 -4.48
C GLY A 129 4.58 -11.72 -5.32
N VAL A 130 4.12 -12.83 -4.76
CA VAL A 130 3.98 -14.11 -5.47
C VAL A 130 2.93 -13.99 -6.57
N GLY A 131 1.76 -13.38 -6.30
CA GLY A 131 0.73 -13.16 -7.30
C GLY A 131 1.21 -12.29 -8.46
N LEU A 132 1.97 -11.22 -8.18
CA LEU A 132 2.59 -10.37 -9.19
C LEU A 132 3.64 -11.14 -10.01
N PHE A 133 4.49 -11.91 -9.33
CA PHE A 133 5.57 -12.69 -9.94
C PHE A 133 5.05 -13.89 -10.74
N PHE A 134 4.19 -14.73 -10.16
CA PHE A 134 3.63 -15.90 -10.85
C PHE A 134 2.75 -15.52 -12.02
N ASN A 135 1.95 -14.45 -11.90
CA ASN A 135 1.18 -13.97 -13.03
C ASN A 135 2.05 -13.39 -14.15
N GLN A 136 3.26 -12.92 -13.86
CA GLN A 136 4.20 -12.52 -14.91
C GLN A 136 4.90 -13.70 -15.60
N ILE A 137 5.17 -14.78 -14.87
CA ILE A 137 5.99 -15.90 -15.38
C ILE A 137 5.13 -17.09 -15.79
N PHE A 138 4.11 -17.44 -15.04
CA PHE A 138 3.32 -18.68 -15.24
C PHE A 138 1.88 -18.42 -15.69
N GLY A 139 1.25 -17.32 -15.26
CA GLY A 139 -0.11 -16.96 -15.69
C GLY A 139 -0.18 -16.50 -17.14
N ASN A 140 0.97 -16.11 -17.72
CA ASN A 140 1.07 -15.66 -19.11
C ASN A 140 1.34 -16.79 -20.12
N ALA A 141 1.33 -18.04 -19.67
CA ALA A 141 1.46 -19.16 -20.59
C ALA A 141 0.17 -19.31 -21.41
N LYS A 142 0.29 -19.13 -22.72
CA LYS A 142 -0.80 -19.36 -23.66
C LYS A 142 -1.12 -20.86 -23.67
N LYS A 143 -2.39 -21.22 -23.54
CA LYS A 143 -2.82 -22.62 -23.66
C LYS A 143 -2.66 -23.10 -25.08
N GLU A 144 -2.46 -24.41 -25.25
CA GLU A 144 -2.38 -25.02 -26.58
C GLU A 144 -3.69 -24.73 -27.35
N ASN A 145 -3.56 -24.20 -28.56
CA ASN A 145 -4.67 -23.78 -29.44
C ASN A 145 -5.56 -22.63 -28.90
N GLU A 146 -5.14 -21.89 -27.87
CA GLU A 146 -5.87 -20.71 -27.39
C GLU A 146 -5.73 -19.55 -28.40
N PRO A 147 -6.84 -18.98 -28.92
CA PRO A 147 -6.77 -17.79 -29.77
C PRO A 147 -6.11 -16.60 -29.03
N GLU A 148 -5.35 -15.77 -29.75
CA GLU A 148 -4.60 -14.65 -29.15
C GLU A 148 -5.48 -13.70 -28.34
N LYS A 149 -6.66 -13.38 -28.87
CA LYS A 149 -7.61 -12.50 -28.17
C LYS A 149 -8.17 -13.13 -26.90
N GLU A 150 -8.49 -14.42 -26.91
CA GLU A 150 -8.99 -15.12 -25.72
C GLU A 150 -7.91 -15.18 -24.63
N PHE A 151 -6.68 -15.43 -25.01
CA PHE A 151 -5.52 -15.37 -24.12
C PHE A 151 -5.39 -14.00 -23.45
N LYS A 152 -5.45 -12.89 -24.19
CA LYS A 152 -5.37 -11.52 -23.64
C LYS A 152 -6.54 -11.24 -22.69
N VAL A 153 -7.77 -11.59 -23.07
CA VAL A 153 -8.96 -11.45 -22.23
C VAL A 153 -8.80 -12.22 -20.93
N ARG A 154 -8.34 -13.47 -20.98
CA ARG A 154 -8.12 -14.30 -19.81
C ARG A 154 -7.12 -13.67 -18.84
N ILE A 155 -5.98 -13.21 -19.34
CA ILE A 155 -4.94 -12.58 -18.49
C ILE A 155 -5.46 -11.33 -17.79
N VAL A 156 -6.20 -10.48 -18.49
CA VAL A 156 -6.76 -9.27 -17.89
C VAL A 156 -7.77 -9.65 -16.80
N LYS A 157 -8.68 -10.59 -17.04
CA LYS A 157 -9.63 -11.08 -16.05
C LYS A 157 -8.93 -11.64 -14.81
N GLU A 158 -7.93 -12.51 -14.99
CA GLU A 158 -7.15 -13.08 -13.88
C GLU A 158 -6.51 -12.00 -13.00
N LYS A 159 -6.08 -10.87 -13.59
CA LYS A 159 -5.56 -9.71 -12.84
C LYS A 159 -6.63 -9.02 -12.00
N TYR A 160 -7.81 -8.81 -12.57
CA TYR A 160 -8.94 -8.25 -11.83
C TYR A 160 -9.42 -9.16 -10.71
N ASP A 161 -9.51 -10.47 -10.95
CA ASP A 161 -9.89 -11.47 -9.94
C ASP A 161 -8.85 -11.54 -8.81
N PHE A 162 -7.55 -11.45 -9.15
CA PHE A 162 -6.51 -11.34 -8.16
C PHE A 162 -6.65 -10.06 -7.33
N ALA A 163 -6.90 -8.91 -7.96
CA ALA A 163 -7.15 -7.64 -7.26
C ALA A 163 -8.35 -7.74 -6.30
N ALA A 164 -9.45 -8.35 -6.74
CA ALA A 164 -10.63 -8.60 -5.90
C ALA A 164 -10.32 -9.51 -4.71
N SER A 165 -9.57 -10.58 -4.93
CA SER A 165 -9.17 -11.55 -3.88
C SER A 165 -8.33 -10.90 -2.79
N VAL A 166 -7.27 -10.14 -3.16
CA VAL A 166 -6.36 -9.54 -2.17
C VAL A 166 -6.99 -8.38 -1.41
N THR A 167 -7.97 -7.71 -1.97
CA THR A 167 -8.70 -6.60 -1.32
C THR A 167 -9.96 -7.04 -0.62
N LYS A 168 -10.48 -8.24 -0.91
CA LYS A 168 -11.81 -8.71 -0.51
C LYS A 168 -12.93 -7.78 -1.03
N ALA A 169 -12.75 -7.23 -2.24
CA ALA A 169 -13.66 -6.24 -2.81
C ALA A 169 -15.12 -6.70 -2.87
N ASP A 170 -15.33 -8.02 -3.08
CA ASP A 170 -16.66 -8.62 -3.19
C ASP A 170 -17.41 -8.74 -1.84
N SER A 171 -16.68 -8.62 -0.72
CA SER A 171 -17.23 -8.78 0.64
C SER A 171 -17.42 -7.46 1.40
N ILE A 172 -17.07 -6.32 0.78
CA ILE A 172 -17.16 -4.99 1.41
C ILE A 172 -18.23 -4.18 0.68
N GLU A 173 -19.22 -3.65 1.40
CA GLU A 173 -20.20 -2.72 0.83
C GLU A 173 -19.55 -1.38 0.41
N VAL A 174 -20.14 -0.69 -0.57
CA VAL A 174 -19.59 0.58 -1.09
C VAL A 174 -19.51 1.66 0.00
N SER A 175 -20.57 1.74 0.82
CA SER A 175 -20.64 2.66 1.96
C SER A 175 -19.56 2.35 3.00
N GLU A 176 -19.40 1.08 3.33
CA GLU A 176 -18.39 0.60 4.27
C GLU A 176 -16.97 0.90 3.75
N GLN A 177 -16.73 0.71 2.46
CA GLN A 177 -15.44 1.08 1.85
C GLN A 177 -15.12 2.56 2.05
N ALA A 178 -16.08 3.45 1.76
CA ALA A 178 -15.90 4.90 1.91
C ALA A 178 -15.57 5.26 3.37
N GLU A 179 -16.32 4.70 4.34
CA GLU A 179 -16.09 4.92 5.77
C GLU A 179 -14.70 4.46 6.21
N ILE A 180 -14.25 3.28 5.77
CA ILE A 180 -12.92 2.75 6.10
C ILE A 180 -11.83 3.65 5.51
N ILE A 181 -11.97 4.08 4.26
CA ILE A 181 -11.01 4.96 3.59
C ILE A 181 -10.92 6.31 4.28
N ASP A 182 -12.05 6.92 4.63
CA ASP A 182 -12.07 8.21 5.33
C ASP A 182 -11.48 8.09 6.76
N LYS A 183 -11.76 7.00 7.46
CA LYS A 183 -11.12 6.70 8.76
C LYS A 183 -9.60 6.58 8.63
N LEU A 184 -9.09 5.89 7.61
CA LEU A 184 -7.65 5.74 7.39
C LEU A 184 -6.98 7.06 7.02
N LYS A 185 -7.63 7.89 6.19
CA LYS A 185 -7.18 9.26 5.89
C LYS A 185 -7.10 10.09 7.17
N GLY A 186 -8.17 10.07 7.99
CA GLY A 186 -8.21 10.77 9.27
C GLY A 186 -7.11 10.32 10.24
N LEU A 187 -6.85 9.03 10.37
CA LEU A 187 -5.75 8.51 11.18
C LEU A 187 -4.37 8.93 10.63
N SER A 188 -4.18 8.92 9.31
CA SER A 188 -2.94 9.37 8.69
C SER A 188 -2.69 10.86 8.93
N GLU A 189 -3.71 11.71 8.87
CA GLU A 189 -3.59 13.13 9.20
C GLU A 189 -3.33 13.38 10.70
N GLN A 190 -3.92 12.58 11.60
CA GLN A 190 -3.57 12.62 13.01
C GLN A 190 -2.11 12.23 13.24
N TYR A 191 -1.62 11.22 12.52
CA TYR A 191 -0.21 10.82 12.55
C TYR A 191 0.70 11.96 12.10
N ARG A 192 0.39 12.63 11.00
CA ARG A 192 1.10 13.82 10.51
C ARG A 192 1.12 14.92 11.55
N SER A 193 -0.05 15.25 12.12
CA SER A 193 -0.17 16.32 13.11
C SER A 193 0.66 16.02 14.36
N LEU A 194 0.71 14.77 14.81
CA LEU A 194 1.55 14.34 15.92
C LEU A 194 3.04 14.49 15.59
N LEU A 195 3.47 14.05 14.40
CA LEU A 195 4.85 14.26 13.93
C LEU A 195 5.22 15.75 13.91
N ASP A 196 4.37 16.59 13.33
CA ASP A 196 4.60 18.05 13.25
C ASP A 196 4.74 18.69 14.64
N SER A 197 3.99 18.19 15.63
CA SER A 197 4.06 18.68 17.01
C SER A 197 5.36 18.30 17.73
N LEU A 198 5.96 17.17 17.35
CA LEU A 198 7.18 16.66 17.96
C LEU A 198 8.45 17.30 17.39
N VAL A 199 8.38 17.76 16.11
CA VAL A 199 9.56 18.17 15.35
C VAL A 199 10.08 19.54 15.77
N GLU A 200 11.36 19.57 16.14
CA GLU A 200 12.06 20.83 16.42
C GLU A 200 12.20 21.69 15.17
N PRO A 201 12.25 23.06 15.31
CA PRO A 201 12.33 23.99 14.19
C PRO A 201 13.45 23.70 13.19
N LYS A 202 14.63 23.25 13.69
CA LYS A 202 15.78 22.92 12.84
C LYS A 202 15.49 21.78 11.84
N TYR A 203 14.68 20.79 12.25
CA TYR A 203 14.30 19.67 11.40
C TYR A 203 13.16 20.03 10.46
N LYS A 204 12.32 21.03 10.80
CA LYS A 204 11.23 21.48 9.91
C LYS A 204 11.75 21.95 8.55
N ILE A 205 12.92 22.62 8.52
CA ILE A 205 13.56 23.06 7.27
C ILE A 205 14.01 21.86 6.44
N LEU A 206 14.66 20.86 7.08
CA LEU A 206 15.07 19.62 6.40
C LEU A 206 13.86 18.89 5.83
N LEU A 207 12.82 18.73 6.63
CA LEU A 207 11.60 18.03 6.25
C LEU A 207 10.84 18.77 5.17
N ALA A 208 10.80 20.11 5.18
CA ALA A 208 10.17 20.91 4.13
C ALA A 208 10.85 20.69 2.76
N LYS A 209 12.17 20.55 2.72
CA LYS A 209 12.90 20.21 1.49
C LYS A 209 12.55 18.81 0.99
N ARG A 210 12.42 17.85 1.89
CA ARG A 210 12.09 16.45 1.57
C ARG A 210 10.61 16.24 1.32
N ALA A 211 9.73 16.99 1.93
CA ALA A 211 8.28 16.79 1.84
C ALA A 211 7.76 16.83 0.39
N LYS A 212 8.32 17.73 -0.44
CA LYS A 212 7.96 17.77 -1.87
C LYS A 212 8.41 16.54 -2.62
N GLU A 213 9.66 16.11 -2.42
CA GLU A 213 10.21 14.88 -3.04
C GLU A 213 9.41 13.64 -2.63
N LEU A 214 9.08 13.54 -1.33
CA LEU A 214 8.27 12.44 -0.80
C LEU A 214 6.84 12.49 -1.35
N SER A 215 6.22 13.66 -1.42
CA SER A 215 4.90 13.83 -2.03
C SER A 215 4.91 13.41 -3.50
N ASP A 216 5.93 13.82 -4.26
CA ASP A 216 6.07 13.44 -5.67
C ASP A 216 6.32 11.94 -5.85
N THR A 217 7.07 11.32 -4.94
CA THR A 217 7.39 9.87 -4.97
C THR A 217 6.16 9.01 -4.66
N TYR A 218 5.33 9.44 -3.71
CA TYR A 218 4.19 8.67 -3.24
C TYR A 218 2.84 9.15 -3.80
N SER A 219 2.82 10.19 -4.62
CA SER A 219 1.62 10.58 -5.35
C SER A 219 1.17 9.46 -6.29
N VAL A 220 -0.13 9.20 -6.31
CA VAL A 220 -0.72 8.25 -7.25
C VAL A 220 -0.84 8.95 -8.60
N ARG A 221 0.19 8.79 -9.43
CA ARG A 221 0.14 9.17 -10.85
C ARG A 221 -0.14 7.91 -11.66
N ILE A 222 -1.37 7.76 -12.12
CA ILE A 222 -1.80 6.67 -12.98
C ILE A 222 -2.29 7.22 -14.30
#